data_d3f603e7e31524a0d1c4cb5971f8c3ce
#
_entry.id   d3f603e7e31524a0d1c4cb5971f8c3ce
#
_cell.length_a   1.000
_cell.length_b   1.000
_cell.length_c   1.000
_cell.angle_alpha   90.00
_cell.angle_beta   90.00
_cell.angle_gamma   90.00
#
_symmetry.space_group_name_H-M   'P 1'
#
loop_
_entity.id
_entity.type
_entity.pdbx_description
1 polymer ?
#
loop_
_entity_poly.entity_id
_entity_poly.type
_entity_poly.pdbx_seq_one_letter_code
_entity_poly.pdbx_strand_id
1 'polypeptide(L)'
;MYDCSNLDRMEYIPAIKNLLDKGLIYINTHGMKTCKIVEQSFGVTSVVLNSIIDNKTPNLEGVEAKTSDFDRYALCSLVSNAVQDSDVTFRSLLQVVSDAEKLNANMTFVQEVRRHLEELSDRILFYEICNDFCECPSRRSSIESTLEDIYDSFGKRISARARLLDGTNALISNELVYISDDREEMALTEKGKEILLEDVPSTREYLYTILDAIKQNFFIPASHH
;
A
#
# COMPACT_ATOMS: atom_id res chain seq x y z
N MET A 1 -12.75 5.64 -30.50
CA MET A 1 -11.80 4.84 -29.70
C MET A 1 -10.54 4.66 -30.56
N TYR A 2 -9.44 5.30 -30.21
CA TYR A 2 -8.20 5.15 -30.98
C TYR A 2 -7.58 3.81 -30.61
N ASP A 3 -7.46 2.93 -31.58
CA ASP A 3 -6.87 1.61 -31.43
C ASP A 3 -5.36 1.75 -31.67
N CYS A 4 -4.62 2.08 -30.60
CA CYS A 4 -3.16 2.19 -30.67
C CYS A 4 -2.55 0.81 -30.52
N SER A 5 -1.58 0.44 -31.38
CA SER A 5 -0.79 -0.77 -31.23
C SER A 5 0.02 -0.76 -29.93
N ASN A 6 0.43 -1.91 -29.41
CA ASN A 6 1.24 -1.99 -28.20
C ASN A 6 2.59 -1.24 -28.35
N LEU A 7 3.13 -1.16 -29.57
CA LEU A 7 4.34 -0.40 -29.88
C LEU A 7 4.09 1.11 -29.75
N ASP A 8 2.97 1.62 -30.29
CA ASP A 8 2.59 3.04 -30.16
C ASP A 8 2.40 3.43 -28.68
N ARG A 9 1.85 2.54 -27.88
CA ARG A 9 1.69 2.77 -26.42
C ARG A 9 3.03 2.91 -25.71
N MET A 10 4.06 2.17 -26.11
CA MET A 10 5.39 2.26 -25.50
C MET A 10 6.07 3.62 -25.75
N GLU A 11 5.81 4.29 -26.87
CA GLU A 11 6.33 5.64 -27.13
C GLU A 11 5.79 6.70 -26.18
N TYR A 12 4.60 6.49 -25.62
CA TYR A 12 3.96 7.44 -24.68
C TYR A 12 4.38 7.24 -23.23
N ILE A 13 5.10 6.16 -22.88
CA ILE A 13 5.50 5.89 -21.48
C ILE A 13 6.25 7.07 -20.84
N PRO A 14 7.24 7.71 -21.50
CA PRO A 14 7.92 8.88 -20.91
C PRO A 14 6.97 10.06 -20.66
N ALA A 15 6.03 10.30 -21.55
CA ALA A 15 5.03 11.35 -21.41
C ALA A 15 4.06 11.04 -20.25
N ILE A 16 3.59 9.80 -20.16
CA ILE A 16 2.72 9.32 -19.07
C ILE A 16 3.44 9.48 -17.71
N LYS A 17 4.69 9.05 -17.62
CA LYS A 17 5.51 9.24 -16.41
C LYS A 17 5.61 10.70 -16.03
N ASN A 18 5.92 11.59 -16.97
CA ASN A 18 6.01 13.03 -16.72
C ASN A 18 4.66 13.62 -16.24
N LEU A 19 3.53 13.13 -16.74
CA LEU A 19 2.21 13.55 -16.28
C LEU A 19 1.88 13.05 -14.87
N LEU A 20 2.28 11.82 -14.55
CA LEU A 20 2.18 11.25 -13.20
C LEU A 20 3.05 12.02 -12.22
N ASP A 21 4.34 12.27 -12.57
CA ASP A 21 5.29 13.01 -11.73
C ASP A 21 4.83 14.45 -11.44
N LYS A 22 4.07 15.04 -12.37
CA LYS A 22 3.46 16.36 -12.21
C LYS A 22 2.10 16.34 -11.51
N GLY A 23 1.60 15.18 -11.12
CA GLY A 23 0.30 15.04 -10.49
C GLY A 23 -0.89 15.47 -11.37
N LEU A 24 -0.73 15.42 -12.69
CA LEU A 24 -1.79 15.78 -13.65
C LEU A 24 -2.75 14.62 -13.90
N ILE A 25 -2.24 13.40 -13.83
CA ILE A 25 -2.99 12.15 -13.93
C ILE A 25 -2.64 11.24 -12.77
N TYR A 26 -3.52 10.29 -12.49
CA TYR A 26 -3.29 9.23 -11.51
C TYR A 26 -3.60 7.87 -12.13
N ILE A 27 -3.01 6.82 -11.58
CA ILE A 27 -3.30 5.43 -11.98
C ILE A 27 -4.60 5.00 -11.32
N ASN A 28 -5.54 4.54 -12.13
CA ASN A 28 -6.79 3.99 -11.60
C ASN A 28 -6.59 2.51 -11.28
N THR A 29 -6.44 2.19 -9.99
CA THR A 29 -6.19 0.83 -9.50
C THR A 29 -7.45 -0.03 -9.38
N HIS A 30 -8.62 0.51 -9.65
CA HIS A 30 -9.87 -0.26 -9.58
C HIS A 30 -9.93 -1.36 -10.65
N GLY A 31 -9.60 -2.57 -10.25
CA GLY A 31 -9.87 -3.79 -11.00
C GLY A 31 -8.76 -4.27 -11.95
N MET A 32 -7.55 -3.77 -11.85
CA MET A 32 -6.46 -4.19 -12.74
C MET A 32 -5.44 -5.11 -12.06
N LYS A 33 -5.29 -6.30 -12.62
CA LYS A 33 -4.32 -7.33 -12.25
C LYS A 33 -2.92 -7.17 -12.90
N THR A 34 -2.59 -6.03 -13.52
CA THR A 34 -1.35 -5.92 -14.32
C THR A 34 -0.48 -4.75 -13.87
N CYS A 35 0.79 -5.05 -13.60
CA CYS A 35 1.82 -4.05 -13.28
C CYS A 35 2.37 -3.31 -14.51
N LYS A 36 1.90 -3.59 -15.73
CA LYS A 36 2.39 -2.96 -16.94
C LYS A 36 1.71 -1.61 -17.15
N ILE A 37 2.51 -0.53 -17.17
CA ILE A 37 2.02 0.84 -17.45
C ILE A 37 1.12 0.90 -18.69
N VAL A 38 1.41 0.09 -19.71
CA VAL A 38 0.66 0.04 -20.99
C VAL A 38 -0.76 -0.54 -20.85
N GLU A 39 -1.03 -1.24 -19.77
CA GLU A 39 -2.31 -1.90 -19.49
C GLU A 39 -3.11 -1.20 -18.38
N GLN A 40 -2.51 -0.17 -17.76
CA GLN A 40 -3.16 0.58 -16.69
C GLN A 40 -4.14 1.62 -17.26
N SER A 41 -5.25 1.85 -16.56
CA SER A 41 -6.12 2.99 -16.81
C SER A 41 -5.66 4.19 -15.99
N PHE A 42 -5.78 5.37 -16.58
CA PHE A 42 -5.37 6.62 -15.94
C PHE A 42 -6.58 7.51 -15.77
N GLY A 43 -6.68 8.16 -14.63
CA GLY A 43 -7.63 9.22 -14.37
C GLY A 43 -6.96 10.60 -14.41
N VAL A 44 -7.74 11.62 -14.65
CA VAL A 44 -7.30 13.02 -14.59
C VAL A 44 -7.56 13.54 -13.19
N THR A 45 -6.58 14.22 -12.56
CA THR A 45 -6.75 14.77 -11.23
C THR A 45 -7.83 15.85 -11.18
N SER A 46 -8.49 16.02 -10.04
CA SER A 46 -9.55 17.01 -9.85
C SER A 46 -9.09 18.44 -10.12
N VAL A 47 -7.82 18.76 -9.83
CA VAL A 47 -7.23 20.07 -10.12
C VAL A 47 -7.21 20.36 -11.61
N VAL A 48 -6.81 19.39 -12.41
CA VAL A 48 -6.79 19.51 -13.88
C VAL A 48 -8.23 19.55 -14.42
N LEU A 49 -9.11 18.69 -13.90
CA LEU A 49 -10.51 18.63 -14.33
C LEU A 49 -11.23 19.98 -14.07
N ASN A 50 -11.08 20.54 -12.88
CA ASN A 50 -11.66 21.83 -12.51
C ASN A 50 -11.10 22.97 -13.36
N SER A 51 -9.79 22.94 -13.66
CA SER A 51 -9.15 23.95 -14.53
C SER A 51 -9.69 23.90 -15.96
N ILE A 52 -9.95 22.69 -16.48
CA ILE A 52 -10.57 22.50 -17.80
C ILE A 52 -12.01 23.06 -17.78
N ILE A 53 -12.80 22.75 -16.75
CA ILE A 53 -14.17 23.26 -16.58
C ILE A 53 -14.18 24.79 -16.51
N ASP A 54 -13.24 25.39 -15.78
CA ASP A 54 -13.11 26.83 -15.61
C ASP A 54 -12.44 27.52 -16.81
N ASN A 55 -12.00 26.78 -17.82
CA ASN A 55 -11.22 27.26 -18.97
C ASN A 55 -9.96 28.06 -18.54
N LYS A 56 -9.25 27.56 -17.53
CA LYS A 56 -8.02 28.15 -16.98
C LYS A 56 -6.86 27.16 -17.14
N THR A 57 -5.64 27.70 -17.17
CA THR A 57 -4.44 26.87 -17.07
C THR A 57 -4.37 26.29 -15.65
N PRO A 58 -4.12 24.96 -15.47
CA PRO A 58 -3.98 24.38 -14.15
C PRO A 58 -2.85 25.10 -13.39
N ASN A 59 -3.17 25.69 -12.24
CA ASN A 59 -2.15 26.20 -11.34
C ASN A 59 -1.58 25.04 -10.52
N LEU A 60 -0.37 24.63 -10.84
CA LEU A 60 0.36 23.55 -10.19
C LEU A 60 1.29 24.07 -9.07
N GLU A 61 1.38 25.39 -8.86
CA GLU A 61 2.10 25.98 -7.73
C GLU A 61 1.33 25.66 -6.43
N GLY A 62 1.92 24.89 -5.55
CA GLY A 62 1.29 24.43 -4.30
C GLY A 62 0.46 23.14 -4.44
N VAL A 63 0.34 22.58 -5.63
CA VAL A 63 0.18 21.16 -5.77
C VAL A 63 1.58 20.58 -5.48
N GLU A 64 1.93 20.52 -4.20
CA GLU A 64 2.77 19.39 -3.78
C GLU A 64 2.14 18.23 -4.47
N ALA A 65 2.91 17.51 -5.29
CA ALA A 65 2.46 16.25 -5.83
C ALA A 65 1.89 15.53 -4.61
N LYS A 66 0.57 15.66 -4.43
CA LYS A 66 -0.11 14.78 -3.53
C LYS A 66 0.06 13.45 -4.22
N THR A 67 1.18 12.82 -3.95
CA THR A 67 1.31 11.37 -3.87
C THR A 67 0.26 10.84 -2.88
N SER A 68 -0.83 11.57 -2.77
CA SER A 68 -1.75 11.60 -1.68
C SER A 68 -2.79 10.51 -1.72
N ASP A 69 -2.79 9.69 -2.74
CA ASP A 69 -3.60 8.50 -2.72
C ASP A 69 -2.72 7.24 -2.73
N PHE A 70 -1.40 7.39 -2.82
CA PHE A 70 -0.47 6.31 -2.56
C PHE A 70 -0.11 6.34 -1.08
N ASP A 71 -1.00 5.82 -0.29
CA ASP A 71 -0.82 5.62 1.14
C ASP A 71 -0.24 4.23 1.42
N ARG A 72 -0.07 3.91 2.70
CA ARG A 72 0.40 2.58 3.16
C ARG A 72 -0.45 1.43 2.63
N TYR A 73 -1.75 1.63 2.48
CA TYR A 73 -2.69 0.62 1.98
C TYR A 73 -2.49 0.38 0.49
N ALA A 74 -2.28 1.44 -0.28
CA ALA A 74 -1.93 1.35 -1.69
C ALA A 74 -0.57 0.65 -1.90
N LEU A 75 0.41 0.86 -1.01
CA LEU A 75 1.68 0.14 -1.04
C LEU A 75 1.48 -1.36 -0.78
N CYS A 76 0.74 -1.73 0.27
CA CYS A 76 0.45 -3.14 0.56
C CYS A 76 -0.28 -3.81 -0.60
N SER A 77 -1.30 -3.14 -1.17
CA SER A 77 -2.05 -3.64 -2.32
C SER A 77 -1.18 -3.77 -3.58
N LEU A 78 -0.25 -2.84 -3.83
CA LEU A 78 0.71 -2.93 -4.94
C LEU A 78 1.61 -4.14 -4.79
N VAL A 79 2.12 -4.40 -3.59
CA VAL A 79 2.96 -5.57 -3.30
C VAL A 79 2.15 -6.86 -3.49
N SER A 80 0.94 -6.94 -2.93
CA SER A 80 0.07 -8.11 -3.08
C SER A 80 -0.27 -8.40 -4.53
N ASN A 81 -0.61 -7.38 -5.33
CA ASN A 81 -0.83 -7.56 -6.76
C ASN A 81 0.41 -8.07 -7.50
N ALA A 82 1.61 -7.63 -7.11
CA ALA A 82 2.85 -8.10 -7.70
C ALA A 82 3.20 -9.54 -7.28
N VAL A 83 2.85 -9.94 -6.05
CA VAL A 83 2.99 -11.32 -5.54
C VAL A 83 2.06 -12.27 -6.30
N GLN A 84 0.82 -11.86 -6.57
CA GLN A 84 -0.18 -12.68 -7.24
C GLN A 84 -0.02 -12.73 -8.78
N ASP A 85 0.88 -11.92 -9.35
CA ASP A 85 1.14 -11.90 -10.79
C ASP A 85 2.08 -13.06 -11.18
N SER A 86 1.53 -14.07 -11.85
CA SER A 86 2.26 -15.27 -12.30
C SER A 86 3.44 -14.98 -13.24
N ASP A 87 3.49 -13.82 -13.87
CA ASP A 87 4.59 -13.39 -14.74
C ASP A 87 5.75 -12.76 -13.95
N VAL A 88 5.55 -12.48 -12.66
CA VAL A 88 6.55 -11.85 -11.79
C VAL A 88 7.38 -12.92 -11.10
N THR A 89 8.70 -12.94 -11.39
CA THR A 89 9.65 -13.79 -10.68
C THR A 89 10.00 -13.20 -9.31
N PHE A 90 10.50 -14.02 -8.38
CA PHE A 90 10.96 -13.53 -7.06
C PHE A 90 11.98 -12.38 -7.21
N ARG A 91 12.88 -12.44 -8.20
CA ARG A 91 13.87 -11.38 -8.44
C ARG A 91 13.21 -10.07 -8.90
N SER A 92 12.23 -10.14 -9.79
CA SER A 92 11.49 -8.96 -10.24
C SER A 92 10.60 -8.41 -9.15
N LEU A 93 10.01 -9.25 -8.31
CA LEU A 93 9.25 -8.84 -7.13
C LEU A 93 10.12 -8.02 -6.15
N LEU A 94 11.33 -8.49 -5.84
CA LEU A 94 12.28 -7.74 -5.02
C LEU A 94 12.58 -6.35 -5.63
N GLN A 95 12.72 -6.25 -6.95
CA GLN A 95 12.97 -4.98 -7.61
C GLN A 95 11.75 -4.05 -7.52
N VAL A 96 10.56 -4.56 -7.81
CA VAL A 96 9.29 -3.79 -7.73
C VAL A 96 9.11 -3.19 -6.34
N VAL A 97 9.27 -4.01 -5.29
CA VAL A 97 9.08 -3.54 -3.91
C VAL A 97 10.19 -2.57 -3.49
N SER A 98 11.46 -2.85 -3.86
CA SER A 98 12.57 -1.92 -3.60
C SER A 98 12.33 -0.55 -4.22
N ASP A 99 11.82 -0.49 -5.44
CA ASP A 99 11.58 0.77 -6.13
C ASP A 99 10.33 1.49 -5.57
N ALA A 100 9.28 0.74 -5.20
CA ALA A 100 8.13 1.30 -4.49
C ALA A 100 8.53 1.90 -3.14
N GLU A 101 9.36 1.23 -2.35
CA GLU A 101 9.87 1.77 -1.08
C GLU A 101 10.76 3.01 -1.25
N LYS A 102 11.58 3.06 -2.30
CA LYS A 102 12.41 4.25 -2.59
C LYS A 102 11.56 5.46 -2.92
N LEU A 103 10.52 5.28 -3.74
CA LEU A 103 9.59 6.34 -4.10
C LEU A 103 8.79 6.84 -2.87
N ASN A 104 8.61 6.00 -1.88
CA ASN A 104 7.84 6.29 -0.66
C ASN A 104 8.73 6.36 0.60
N ALA A 105 10.02 6.65 0.44
CA ALA A 105 10.99 6.64 1.55
C ALA A 105 10.65 7.66 2.67
N ASN A 106 9.85 8.67 2.38
CA ASN A 106 9.38 9.66 3.36
C ASN A 106 8.16 9.21 4.15
N MET A 107 7.53 8.10 3.77
CA MET A 107 6.37 7.56 4.47
C MET A 107 6.82 6.91 5.78
N THR A 108 6.27 7.35 6.92
CA THR A 108 6.57 6.80 8.25
C THR A 108 6.43 5.28 8.28
N PHE A 109 5.37 4.76 7.67
CA PHE A 109 5.15 3.32 7.54
C PHE A 109 6.33 2.58 6.90
N VAL A 110 6.86 3.09 5.78
CA VAL A 110 8.02 2.48 5.09
C VAL A 110 9.27 2.55 5.96
N GLN A 111 9.47 3.67 6.65
CA GLN A 111 10.62 3.85 7.57
C GLN A 111 10.56 2.87 8.73
N GLU A 112 9.39 2.72 9.37
CA GLU A 112 9.18 1.80 10.47
C GLU A 112 9.33 0.34 10.03
N VAL A 113 8.75 -0.05 8.90
CA VAL A 113 8.92 -1.40 8.34
C VAL A 113 10.39 -1.70 8.07
N ARG A 114 11.14 -0.76 7.46
CA ARG A 114 12.58 -0.94 7.19
C ARG A 114 13.43 -0.95 8.47
N ARG A 115 13.01 -0.25 9.51
CA ARG A 115 13.70 -0.26 10.81
C ARG A 115 13.60 -1.63 11.49
N HIS A 116 12.47 -2.29 11.37
CA HIS A 116 12.22 -3.60 11.99
C HIS A 116 12.66 -4.78 11.13
N LEU A 117 12.63 -4.64 9.81
CA LEU A 117 12.86 -5.71 8.84
C LEU A 117 13.96 -5.32 7.86
N GLU A 118 15.17 -5.82 8.08
CA GLU A 118 16.33 -5.55 7.21
C GLU A 118 16.18 -6.23 5.85
N GLU A 119 15.74 -7.51 5.85
CA GLU A 119 15.58 -8.30 4.65
C GLU A 119 14.35 -7.87 3.83
N LEU A 120 14.56 -7.60 2.54
CA LEU A 120 13.47 -7.20 1.65
C LEU A 120 12.40 -8.29 1.51
N SER A 121 12.81 -9.56 1.55
CA SER A 121 11.87 -10.70 1.53
C SER A 121 10.93 -10.73 2.73
N ASP A 122 11.43 -10.37 3.91
CA ASP A 122 10.62 -10.31 5.13
C ASP A 122 9.66 -9.11 5.07
N ARG A 123 10.08 -7.99 4.44
CA ARG A 123 9.19 -6.85 4.20
C ARG A 123 8.08 -7.17 3.21
N ILE A 124 8.38 -7.91 2.13
CA ILE A 124 7.36 -8.38 1.19
C ILE A 124 6.30 -9.20 1.92
N LEU A 125 6.74 -10.15 2.72
CA LEU A 125 5.83 -10.99 3.52
C LEU A 125 4.99 -10.16 4.50
N PHE A 126 5.58 -9.14 5.12
CA PHE A 126 4.86 -8.22 6.00
C PHE A 126 3.80 -7.42 5.25
N TYR A 127 4.13 -6.86 4.09
CA TYR A 127 3.17 -6.11 3.26
C TYR A 127 2.00 -6.98 2.79
N GLU A 128 2.26 -8.26 2.46
CA GLU A 128 1.22 -9.21 2.09
C GLU A 128 0.25 -9.47 3.24
N ILE A 129 0.77 -9.73 4.44
CA ILE A 129 -0.06 -9.93 5.64
C ILE A 129 -0.83 -8.63 6.00
N CYS A 130 -0.22 -7.46 5.81
CA CYS A 130 -0.89 -6.17 5.97
C CYS A 130 -2.04 -6.01 4.97
N ASN A 131 -1.86 -6.42 3.72
CA ASN A 131 -2.92 -6.38 2.71
C ASN A 131 -4.09 -7.28 3.10
N ASP A 132 -3.83 -8.52 3.51
CA ASP A 132 -4.86 -9.44 3.98
C ASP A 132 -5.66 -8.86 5.16
N PHE A 133 -4.98 -8.22 6.11
CA PHE A 133 -5.62 -7.54 7.23
C PHE A 133 -6.48 -6.35 6.76
N CYS A 134 -6.02 -5.57 5.80
CA CYS A 134 -6.78 -4.44 5.26
C CYS A 134 -8.04 -4.88 4.52
N GLU A 135 -7.97 -5.98 3.77
CA GLU A 135 -9.15 -6.55 3.10
C GLU A 135 -10.17 -7.12 4.08
N CYS A 136 -9.70 -7.80 5.11
CA CYS A 136 -10.55 -8.41 6.14
C CYS A 136 -9.77 -8.51 7.46
N PRO A 137 -10.05 -7.66 8.48
CA PRO A 137 -9.29 -7.66 9.74
C PRO A 137 -9.28 -8.97 10.52
N SER A 138 -10.21 -9.87 10.24
CA SER A 138 -10.25 -11.21 10.83
C SER A 138 -9.55 -12.28 9.97
N ARG A 139 -9.09 -11.92 8.77
CA ARG A 139 -8.39 -12.84 7.87
C ARG A 139 -7.02 -13.18 8.44
N ARG A 140 -6.65 -14.43 8.33
CA ARG A 140 -5.32 -14.93 8.57
C ARG A 140 -4.72 -15.40 7.25
N SER A 141 -3.44 -15.13 7.05
CA SER A 141 -2.71 -15.55 5.85
C SER A 141 -2.23 -16.97 6.01
N SER A 142 -2.49 -17.86 5.05
CA SER A 142 -1.92 -19.21 5.05
C SER A 142 -0.41 -19.12 4.81
N ILE A 143 0.39 -19.73 5.67
CA ILE A 143 1.85 -19.75 5.54
C ILE A 143 2.26 -20.39 4.22
N GLU A 144 1.67 -21.55 3.88
CA GLU A 144 2.03 -22.30 2.67
C GLU A 144 1.70 -21.51 1.40
N SER A 145 0.46 -21.05 1.26
CA SER A 145 0.00 -20.31 0.09
C SER A 145 0.82 -19.02 -0.10
N THR A 146 0.99 -18.23 0.96
CA THR A 146 1.74 -16.96 0.86
C THR A 146 3.21 -17.18 0.47
N LEU A 147 3.85 -18.23 0.99
CA LEU A 147 5.23 -18.54 0.60
C LEU A 147 5.32 -19.12 -0.82
N GLU A 148 4.28 -19.82 -1.32
CA GLU A 148 4.20 -20.25 -2.71
C GLU A 148 4.08 -19.09 -3.68
N ASP A 149 3.29 -18.09 -3.33
CA ASP A 149 3.09 -16.92 -4.16
C ASP A 149 4.36 -16.02 -4.20
N ILE A 150 5.10 -15.92 -3.08
CA ILE A 150 6.31 -15.09 -3.00
C ILE A 150 7.53 -15.77 -3.62
N TYR A 151 7.75 -17.06 -3.35
CA TYR A 151 9.00 -17.73 -3.73
C TYR A 151 8.81 -18.74 -4.85
N ASP A 152 9.52 -18.53 -5.95
CA ASP A 152 9.61 -19.41 -7.12
C ASP A 152 10.37 -20.73 -6.84
N SER A 153 11.17 -20.80 -5.79
CA SER A 153 12.03 -21.94 -5.44
C SER A 153 11.53 -22.70 -4.22
N PHE A 154 11.33 -24.01 -4.38
CA PHE A 154 10.95 -24.90 -3.28
C PHE A 154 11.91 -24.85 -2.08
N GLY A 155 13.23 -24.77 -2.33
CA GLY A 155 14.23 -24.66 -1.26
C GLY A 155 14.09 -23.36 -0.45
N LYS A 156 13.79 -22.23 -1.12
CA LYS A 156 13.53 -20.95 -0.44
C LYS A 156 12.25 -21.01 0.39
N ARG A 157 11.18 -21.62 -0.12
CA ARG A 157 9.92 -21.81 0.61
C ARG A 157 10.11 -22.58 1.89
N ILE A 158 10.80 -23.74 1.81
CA ILE A 158 11.10 -24.57 3.00
C ILE A 158 11.94 -23.77 4.01
N SER A 159 13.00 -23.07 3.57
CA SER A 159 13.84 -22.28 4.46
C SER A 159 13.07 -21.14 5.12
N ALA A 160 12.25 -20.41 4.38
CA ALA A 160 11.40 -19.34 4.92
C ALA A 160 10.38 -19.88 5.93
N ARG A 161 9.71 -21.00 5.60
CA ARG A 161 8.78 -21.66 6.49
C ARG A 161 9.44 -22.14 7.79
N ALA A 162 10.64 -22.72 7.70
CA ALA A 162 11.37 -23.18 8.87
C ALA A 162 11.69 -21.99 9.80
N ARG A 163 12.21 -20.87 9.27
CA ARG A 163 12.51 -19.66 10.04
C ARG A 163 11.27 -19.04 10.70
N LEU A 164 10.12 -19.08 10.05
CA LEU A 164 8.86 -18.64 10.64
C LEU A 164 8.48 -19.53 11.83
N LEU A 165 8.50 -20.86 11.64
CA LEU A 165 8.03 -21.82 12.64
C LEU A 165 8.97 -21.97 13.84
N ASP A 166 10.27 -21.73 13.67
CA ASP A 166 11.27 -21.77 14.77
C ASP A 166 11.46 -20.41 15.46
N GLY A 167 10.78 -19.35 14.95
CA GLY A 167 10.83 -18.01 15.53
C GLY A 167 12.06 -17.19 15.17
N THR A 168 12.93 -17.67 14.28
CA THR A 168 14.16 -16.95 13.87
C THR A 168 13.92 -15.94 12.75
N ASN A 169 12.73 -15.96 12.12
CA ASN A 169 12.36 -14.93 11.16
C ASN A 169 12.13 -13.58 11.84
N ALA A 170 12.57 -12.49 11.21
CA ALA A 170 12.48 -11.14 11.76
C ALA A 170 11.04 -10.69 12.06
N LEU A 171 10.04 -11.18 11.34
CA LEU A 171 8.63 -10.89 11.62
C LEU A 171 8.19 -11.43 12.98
N ILE A 172 8.68 -12.62 13.36
CA ILE A 172 8.34 -13.26 14.63
C ILE A 172 9.20 -12.70 15.74
N SER A 173 10.53 -12.60 15.54
CA SER A 173 11.47 -12.11 16.58
C SER A 173 11.26 -10.64 16.94
N ASN A 174 10.74 -9.82 16.01
CA ASN A 174 10.33 -8.44 16.27
C ASN A 174 8.87 -8.32 16.73
N GLU A 175 8.16 -9.43 16.92
CA GLU A 175 6.78 -9.46 17.39
C GLU A 175 5.80 -8.70 16.47
N LEU A 176 6.02 -8.72 15.15
CA LEU A 176 5.13 -8.07 14.17
C LEU A 176 4.02 -8.99 13.70
N VAL A 177 4.32 -10.28 13.67
CA VAL A 177 3.42 -11.34 13.21
C VAL A 177 3.45 -12.46 14.24
N TYR A 178 2.31 -13.10 14.45
CA TYR A 178 2.21 -14.33 15.22
C TYR A 178 1.74 -15.48 14.33
N ILE A 179 2.07 -16.69 14.72
CA ILE A 179 1.65 -17.93 14.07
C ILE A 179 0.57 -18.57 14.91
N SER A 180 -0.46 -19.10 14.26
CA SER A 180 -1.53 -19.87 14.89
C SER A 180 -1.03 -21.15 15.56
N ASP A 181 -1.78 -21.67 16.53
CA ASP A 181 -1.40 -22.85 17.29
C ASP A 181 -1.25 -24.11 16.42
N ASP A 182 -2.00 -24.21 15.33
CA ASP A 182 -1.90 -25.27 14.33
C ASP A 182 -0.70 -25.13 13.37
N ARG A 183 0.01 -23.98 13.42
CA ARG A 183 1.16 -23.64 12.59
C ARG A 183 0.88 -23.59 11.09
N GLU A 184 -0.35 -23.29 10.72
CA GLU A 184 -0.77 -23.21 9.32
C GLU A 184 -1.00 -21.77 8.87
N GLU A 185 -1.34 -20.89 9.81
CA GLU A 185 -1.70 -19.51 9.54
C GLU A 185 -0.83 -18.51 10.29
N MET A 186 -0.79 -17.30 9.79
CA MET A 186 -0.11 -16.15 10.41
C MET A 186 -1.00 -14.90 10.34
N ALA A 187 -0.83 -13.99 11.31
CA ALA A 187 -1.55 -12.73 11.33
C ALA A 187 -0.74 -11.65 12.07
N LEU A 188 -1.13 -10.38 11.88
CA LEU A 188 -0.51 -9.27 12.57
C LEU A 188 -0.74 -9.35 14.09
N THR A 189 0.30 -9.09 14.86
CA THR A 189 0.19 -8.79 16.28
C THR A 189 -0.38 -7.37 16.48
N GLU A 190 -0.63 -6.97 17.72
CA GLU A 190 -1.00 -5.57 18.01
C GLU A 190 0.12 -4.60 17.58
N LYS A 191 1.39 -4.94 17.80
CA LYS A 191 2.53 -4.15 17.34
C LYS A 191 2.59 -4.02 15.82
N GLY A 192 2.35 -5.12 15.08
CA GLY A 192 2.27 -5.09 13.63
C GLY A 192 1.12 -4.20 13.12
N LYS A 193 -0.03 -4.26 13.79
CA LYS A 193 -1.16 -3.37 13.51
C LYS A 193 -0.87 -1.91 13.82
N GLU A 194 -0.17 -1.62 14.92
CA GLU A 194 0.25 -0.26 15.27
C GLU A 194 1.08 0.36 14.16
N ILE A 195 2.09 -0.35 13.64
CA ILE A 195 2.91 0.12 12.52
C ILE A 195 2.05 0.42 11.28
N LEU A 196 1.09 -0.45 10.97
CA LEU A 196 0.18 -0.25 9.83
C LEU A 196 -0.78 0.91 10.05
N LEU A 197 -1.23 1.16 11.28
CA LEU A 197 -2.32 2.08 11.62
C LEU A 197 -1.84 3.37 12.32
N GLU A 198 -0.53 3.60 12.44
CA GLU A 198 0.08 4.65 13.28
C GLU A 198 -0.53 6.06 13.08
N ASP A 199 -1.00 6.39 11.87
CA ASP A 199 -1.65 7.69 11.61
C ASP A 199 -3.18 7.64 11.73
N VAL A 200 -3.75 6.50 12.08
CA VAL A 200 -5.18 6.41 12.34
C VAL A 200 -5.40 6.79 13.80
N PRO A 201 -6.06 7.92 14.10
CA PRO A 201 -6.38 8.29 15.48
C PRO A 201 -7.02 7.08 16.15
N SER A 202 -6.56 6.72 17.34
CA SER A 202 -7.17 5.61 18.08
C SER A 202 -8.67 5.83 18.10
N THR A 203 -9.46 4.77 18.00
CA THR A 203 -10.95 4.87 18.02
C THR A 203 -11.42 5.72 19.19
N ARG A 204 -10.64 5.76 20.26
CA ARG A 204 -10.87 6.57 21.45
C ARG A 204 -10.61 8.06 21.19
N GLU A 205 -9.54 8.44 20.51
CA GLU A 205 -9.26 9.84 20.13
C GLU A 205 -10.25 10.33 19.08
N TYR A 206 -10.63 9.49 18.12
CA TYR A 206 -11.65 9.81 17.14
C TYR A 206 -13.00 10.06 17.78
N LEU A 207 -13.40 9.22 18.77
CA LEU A 207 -14.61 9.43 19.56
C LEU A 207 -14.56 10.72 20.42
N TYR A 208 -13.40 11.04 21.02
CA TYR A 208 -13.24 12.31 21.74
C TYR A 208 -13.32 13.51 20.82
N THR A 209 -12.70 13.46 19.64
CA THR A 209 -12.77 14.53 18.63
C THR A 209 -14.20 14.75 18.14
N ILE A 210 -14.95 13.67 17.89
CA ILE A 210 -16.37 13.75 17.51
C ILE A 210 -17.20 14.30 18.68
N LEU A 211 -17.01 13.82 19.91
CA LEU A 211 -17.73 14.28 21.08
C LEU A 211 -17.45 15.76 21.38
N ASP A 212 -16.24 16.23 21.21
CA ASP A 212 -15.89 17.64 21.38
C ASP A 212 -16.47 18.52 20.26
N ALA A 213 -16.46 18.03 19.00
CA ALA A 213 -17.14 18.72 17.90
C ALA A 213 -18.65 18.80 18.11
N ILE A 214 -19.27 17.74 18.63
CA ILE A 214 -20.69 17.72 18.99
C ILE A 214 -20.97 18.72 20.15
N LYS A 215 -20.15 18.72 21.18
CA LYS A 215 -20.30 19.68 22.31
C LYS A 215 -20.16 21.11 21.83
N GLN A 216 -19.19 21.44 20.97
CA GLN A 216 -19.01 22.80 20.47
C GLN A 216 -20.15 23.27 19.56
N ASN A 217 -20.80 22.35 18.81
CA ASN A 217 -21.89 22.71 17.90
C ASN A 217 -23.30 22.69 18.58
N PHE A 218 -23.46 22.04 19.72
CA PHE A 218 -24.76 21.93 20.42
C PHE A 218 -24.90 22.82 21.67
N PHE A 219 -23.80 23.43 22.14
CA PHE A 219 -23.91 24.45 23.20
C PHE A 219 -24.05 25.85 22.57
N ILE A 220 -25.26 26.17 22.15
CA ILE A 220 -25.69 27.58 21.96
C ILE A 220 -25.97 28.12 23.39
N PRO A 221 -25.22 29.13 23.83
CA PRO A 221 -25.58 29.77 25.13
C PRO A 221 -26.96 30.37 24.99
N ALA A 222 -27.87 29.98 25.89
CA ALA A 222 -29.17 30.63 26.00
C ALA A 222 -28.91 32.10 26.31
N SER A 223 -29.17 32.98 25.37
CA SER A 223 -29.18 34.42 25.57
C SER A 223 -30.31 34.76 26.50
N HIS A 224 -29.96 35.19 27.69
CA HIS A 224 -30.90 35.82 28.63
C HIS A 224 -31.43 37.13 28.01
N HIS A 225 -32.74 37.18 27.80
CA HIS A 225 -33.50 38.41 27.71
C HIS A 225 -34.07 38.75 29.05
#